data_0ba126fee021252e3bc794145d931bb8
#
_entry.id   0ba126fee021252e3bc794145d931bb8
#
_cell.length_a   1.000
_cell.length_b   1.000
_cell.length_c   1.000
_cell.angle_alpha   90.00
_cell.angle_beta   90.00
_cell.angle_gamma   90.00
#
_symmetry.space_group_name_H-M   'P 1'
#
loop_
_entity.id
_entity.type
_entity.pdbx_description
1 polymer ?
#
loop_
_entity_poly.entity_id
_entity_poly.type
_entity_poly.pdbx_seq_one_letter_code
_entity_poly.pdbx_strand_id
1 'polypeptide(L)'
;MKSKLTALLKNTCLMVSLIIVTGTVQAVCVDNVVLVHGNTGSPSDWDNTYDLLIANGYTSSQIYRPSWGSSYAANNNHNGSEETPVNNDISTALSTSCTGKIDVIAHSMGVTLAAQQIIKLNKSSQVDAFVGVAGAYRGLWTCGVYPWNVWTATCGYYGLSVSSPFLDWLDDKVIANRIYSIKSWDDQIVCGSGVCTVGGVHSSRIPNENASYTYALDHFGLQTDTASQQVDLIE
;
A
#
# COMPACT_ATOMS: atom_id res chain seq x y z
N MET A 1 -5.29 -37.19 -88.12
CA MET A 1 -4.55 -37.69 -86.93
C MET A 1 -4.45 -36.56 -85.94
N LYS A 2 -5.24 -36.59 -84.86
CA LYS A 2 -5.30 -35.52 -83.79
C LYS A 2 -4.71 -36.09 -82.50
N SER A 3 -3.54 -35.57 -82.13
CA SER A 3 -2.90 -35.92 -80.84
C SER A 3 -3.52 -35.05 -79.74
N LYS A 4 -4.02 -35.72 -78.70
CA LYS A 4 -4.50 -35.06 -77.46
C LYS A 4 -3.36 -35.01 -76.44
N LEU A 5 -2.94 -33.80 -76.09
CA LEU A 5 -2.00 -33.55 -75.00
C LEU A 5 -2.80 -33.31 -73.74
N THR A 6 -2.68 -34.20 -72.78
CA THR A 6 -3.33 -34.11 -71.45
C THR A 6 -2.34 -33.45 -70.51
N ALA A 7 -2.65 -32.24 -70.08
CA ALA A 7 -1.87 -31.54 -69.05
C ALA A 7 -2.28 -32.00 -67.65
N LEU A 8 -1.32 -32.51 -66.88
CA LEU A 8 -1.48 -32.95 -65.49
C LEU A 8 -1.18 -31.73 -64.59
N LEU A 9 -2.21 -31.07 -64.02
CA LEU A 9 -2.02 -30.09 -62.97
C LEU A 9 -1.69 -30.78 -61.66
N LYS A 10 -0.46 -30.63 -61.19
CA LYS A 10 -0.08 -31.01 -59.83
C LYS A 10 -0.45 -29.86 -58.88
N ASN A 11 -1.51 -30.03 -58.08
CA ASN A 11 -1.84 -29.16 -56.95
C ASN A 11 -0.84 -29.40 -55.80
N THR A 12 0.12 -28.50 -55.64
CA THR A 12 0.99 -28.49 -54.47
C THR A 12 0.29 -27.66 -53.36
N CYS A 13 -0.29 -28.36 -52.40
CA CYS A 13 -0.85 -27.73 -51.23
C CYS A 13 0.29 -27.30 -50.27
N LEU A 14 0.55 -26.00 -50.24
CA LEU A 14 1.54 -25.41 -49.31
C LEU A 14 0.91 -25.30 -47.91
N MET A 15 1.26 -26.23 -47.02
CA MET A 15 0.88 -26.12 -45.60
C MET A 15 1.74 -25.04 -44.97
N VAL A 16 1.16 -23.87 -44.72
CA VAL A 16 1.78 -22.85 -43.86
C VAL A 16 1.57 -23.22 -42.42
N SER A 17 2.61 -23.78 -41.77
CA SER A 17 2.60 -24.02 -40.34
C SER A 17 2.75 -22.70 -39.58
N LEU A 18 1.67 -22.26 -38.97
CA LEU A 18 1.64 -21.08 -38.08
C LEU A 18 2.36 -21.49 -36.77
N ILE A 19 3.61 -21.06 -36.58
CA ILE A 19 4.33 -21.22 -35.33
C ILE A 19 3.81 -20.15 -34.37
N ILE A 20 2.94 -20.54 -33.44
CA ILE A 20 2.53 -19.70 -32.32
C ILE A 20 3.69 -19.70 -31.32
N VAL A 21 4.52 -18.66 -31.35
CA VAL A 21 5.51 -18.42 -30.29
C VAL A 21 4.74 -17.93 -29.06
N THR A 22 4.44 -18.84 -28.13
CA THR A 22 3.98 -18.48 -26.80
C THR A 22 5.18 -17.94 -26.02
N GLY A 23 5.43 -16.64 -26.12
CA GLY A 23 6.37 -15.96 -25.26
C GLY A 23 5.84 -16.07 -23.82
N THR A 24 6.55 -16.77 -22.96
CA THR A 24 6.33 -16.65 -21.50
C THR A 24 6.75 -15.23 -21.12
N VAL A 25 5.79 -14.39 -20.75
CA VAL A 25 6.10 -13.12 -20.09
C VAL A 25 6.76 -13.50 -18.76
N GLN A 26 8.07 -13.36 -18.70
CA GLN A 26 8.81 -13.57 -17.47
C GLN A 26 8.50 -12.34 -16.59
N ALA A 27 7.96 -12.57 -15.38
CA ALA A 27 7.73 -11.50 -14.43
C ALA A 27 9.04 -10.75 -14.19
N VAL A 28 8.99 -9.42 -14.30
CA VAL A 28 10.14 -8.58 -13.97
C VAL A 28 10.45 -8.76 -12.48
N CYS A 29 11.71 -8.91 -12.13
CA CYS A 29 12.12 -8.99 -10.74
C CYS A 29 12.11 -7.57 -10.15
N VAL A 30 11.01 -7.22 -9.52
CA VAL A 30 10.79 -5.98 -8.75
C VAL A 30 10.44 -6.34 -7.32
N ASP A 31 10.48 -5.38 -6.42
CA ASP A 31 10.07 -5.56 -5.03
C ASP A 31 8.58 -5.96 -4.98
N ASN A 32 8.21 -6.86 -4.07
CA ASN A 32 6.80 -7.14 -3.82
C ASN A 32 6.17 -5.96 -3.09
N VAL A 33 4.89 -5.71 -3.32
CA VAL A 33 4.16 -4.57 -2.76
C VAL A 33 3.13 -5.02 -1.74
N VAL A 34 3.07 -4.36 -0.58
CA VAL A 34 2.03 -4.57 0.44
C VAL A 34 1.16 -3.32 0.54
N LEU A 35 -0.14 -3.46 0.28
CA LEU A 35 -1.14 -2.39 0.30
C LEU A 35 -2.03 -2.51 1.54
N VAL A 36 -1.82 -1.66 2.54
CA VAL A 36 -2.51 -1.76 3.85
C VAL A 36 -3.62 -0.72 3.94
N HIS A 37 -4.87 -1.17 3.92
CA HIS A 37 -6.05 -0.28 3.98
C HIS A 37 -6.20 0.45 5.32
N GLY A 38 -7.10 1.43 5.37
CA GLY A 38 -7.41 2.20 6.56
C GLY A 38 -8.36 1.51 7.53
N ASN A 39 -8.69 2.19 8.62
CA ASN A 39 -9.66 1.71 9.61
C ASN A 39 -11.04 1.49 8.95
N THR A 40 -11.67 0.36 9.19
CA THR A 40 -12.93 -0.10 8.56
C THR A 40 -12.87 -0.33 7.05
N GLY A 41 -11.71 -0.22 6.44
CA GLY A 41 -11.49 -0.47 5.03
C GLY A 41 -11.43 -1.95 4.67
N SER A 42 -11.04 -2.19 3.44
CA SER A 42 -10.92 -3.55 2.88
C SER A 42 -9.84 -3.60 1.79
N PRO A 43 -9.39 -4.79 1.37
CA PRO A 43 -8.46 -4.93 0.26
C PRO A 43 -8.88 -4.25 -1.05
N SER A 44 -10.21 -4.14 -1.31
CA SER A 44 -10.74 -3.50 -2.53
C SER A 44 -10.58 -1.98 -2.56
N ASP A 45 -10.32 -1.34 -1.42
CA ASP A 45 -10.05 0.11 -1.37
C ASP A 45 -8.77 0.47 -2.14
N TRP A 46 -7.96 -0.53 -2.48
CA TRP A 46 -6.72 -0.40 -3.24
C TRP A 46 -6.84 -0.78 -4.73
N ASP A 47 -8.07 -0.98 -5.26
CA ASP A 47 -8.23 -1.45 -6.63
C ASP A 47 -7.58 -0.50 -7.65
N ASN A 48 -7.68 0.83 -7.48
CA ASN A 48 -7.02 1.80 -8.37
C ASN A 48 -5.49 1.64 -8.40
N THR A 49 -4.86 1.52 -7.23
CA THR A 49 -3.40 1.33 -7.12
C THR A 49 -2.99 -0.05 -7.60
N TYR A 50 -3.79 -1.07 -7.30
CA TYR A 50 -3.58 -2.45 -7.77
C TYR A 50 -3.58 -2.51 -9.30
N ASP A 51 -4.59 -1.92 -9.95
CA ASP A 51 -4.71 -1.93 -11.41
C ASP A 51 -3.53 -1.21 -12.09
N LEU A 52 -3.05 -0.11 -11.49
CA LEU A 52 -1.85 0.58 -11.97
C LEU A 52 -0.59 -0.25 -11.80
N LEU A 53 -0.40 -0.94 -10.69
CA LEU A 53 0.72 -1.86 -10.50
C LEU A 53 0.69 -2.98 -11.55
N ILE A 54 -0.48 -3.57 -11.81
CA ILE A 54 -0.63 -4.58 -12.87
C ILE A 54 -0.29 -3.99 -14.25
N ALA A 55 -0.74 -2.76 -14.53
CA ALA A 55 -0.43 -2.08 -15.80
C ALA A 55 1.08 -1.78 -15.95
N ASN A 56 1.80 -1.57 -14.84
CA ASN A 56 3.26 -1.38 -14.79
C ASN A 56 4.06 -2.70 -14.78
N GLY A 57 3.38 -3.85 -14.94
CA GLY A 57 4.04 -5.14 -15.14
C GLY A 57 4.22 -5.98 -13.87
N TYR A 58 3.68 -5.55 -12.73
CA TYR A 58 3.57 -6.41 -11.56
C TYR A 58 2.59 -7.55 -11.83
N THR A 59 2.81 -8.68 -11.21
CA THR A 59 1.86 -9.79 -11.20
C THR A 59 1.02 -9.76 -9.93
N SER A 60 -0.16 -10.36 -9.97
CA SER A 60 -1.03 -10.46 -8.78
C SER A 60 -0.36 -11.17 -7.59
N SER A 61 0.62 -12.05 -7.86
CA SER A 61 1.38 -12.75 -6.82
C SER A 61 2.45 -11.87 -6.15
N GLN A 62 2.73 -10.70 -6.68
CA GLN A 62 3.66 -9.72 -6.12
C GLN A 62 2.96 -8.64 -5.28
N ILE A 63 1.61 -8.61 -5.28
CA ILE A 63 0.83 -7.59 -4.60
C ILE A 63 0.00 -8.21 -3.47
N TYR A 64 0.25 -7.80 -2.25
CA TYR A 64 -0.36 -8.30 -1.02
C TYR A 64 -1.31 -7.25 -0.47
N ARG A 65 -2.53 -7.67 -0.12
CA ARG A 65 -3.56 -6.77 0.39
C ARG A 65 -4.20 -7.39 1.64
N PRO A 66 -3.58 -7.24 2.82
CA PRO A 66 -4.12 -7.81 4.05
C PRO A 66 -5.50 -7.25 4.37
N SER A 67 -6.42 -8.14 4.77
CA SER A 67 -7.71 -7.76 5.33
C SER A 67 -7.59 -7.77 6.85
N TRP A 68 -7.78 -6.62 7.50
CA TRP A 68 -7.60 -6.46 8.93
C TRP A 68 -8.71 -5.63 9.57
N GLY A 69 -8.85 -5.74 10.88
CA GLY A 69 -9.78 -4.98 11.69
C GLY A 69 -11.24 -5.40 11.54
N SER A 70 -12.10 -4.66 12.21
CA SER A 70 -13.55 -4.83 12.17
C SER A 70 -14.23 -3.67 11.45
N SER A 71 -15.48 -3.86 11.04
CA SER A 71 -16.31 -2.81 10.44
C SER A 71 -16.72 -1.69 11.43
N TYR A 72 -16.39 -1.83 12.71
CA TYR A 72 -16.67 -0.84 13.73
C TYR A 72 -15.39 -0.12 14.16
N ALA A 73 -15.21 1.10 13.68
CA ALA A 73 -13.98 1.87 13.81
C ALA A 73 -13.44 1.96 15.24
N ALA A 74 -14.32 2.18 16.22
CA ALA A 74 -13.94 2.37 17.62
C ALA A 74 -13.30 1.14 18.29
N ASN A 75 -13.41 -0.04 17.68
CA ASN A 75 -12.86 -1.28 18.22
C ASN A 75 -11.44 -1.58 17.73
N ASN A 76 -11.03 -0.99 16.63
CA ASN A 76 -9.72 -1.28 16.02
C ASN A 76 -8.61 -0.51 16.73
N ASN A 77 -7.47 -1.15 16.95
CA ASN A 77 -6.28 -0.56 17.57
C ASN A 77 -5.00 -1.22 17.02
N HIS A 78 -3.85 -0.94 17.61
CA HIS A 78 -2.56 -1.47 17.21
C HIS A 78 -2.05 -2.59 18.15
N ASN A 79 -2.97 -3.28 18.84
CA ASN A 79 -2.59 -4.35 19.78
C ASN A 79 -3.68 -5.43 19.81
N GLY A 80 -3.56 -6.38 18.92
CA GLY A 80 -4.54 -7.47 18.86
C GLY A 80 -4.61 -8.15 17.51
N SER A 81 -5.83 -8.50 17.11
CA SER A 81 -6.11 -9.25 15.88
C SER A 81 -5.77 -8.49 14.61
N GLU A 82 -5.73 -7.17 14.67
CA GLU A 82 -5.41 -6.28 13.55
C GLU A 82 -3.96 -6.47 13.04
N GLU A 83 -3.06 -6.83 13.93
CA GLU A 83 -1.65 -7.00 13.64
C GLU A 83 -1.38 -8.23 12.76
N THR A 84 -2.06 -9.33 13.03
CA THR A 84 -1.73 -10.65 12.45
C THR A 84 -1.82 -10.67 10.93
N PRO A 85 -2.88 -10.17 10.25
CA PRO A 85 -2.95 -10.17 8.80
C PRO A 85 -1.84 -9.34 8.17
N VAL A 86 -1.56 -8.15 8.71
CA VAL A 86 -0.52 -7.25 8.17
C VAL A 86 0.88 -7.85 8.37
N ASN A 87 1.13 -8.44 9.53
CA ASN A 87 2.39 -9.15 9.83
C ASN A 87 2.63 -10.31 8.86
N ASN A 88 1.59 -11.12 8.62
CA ASN A 88 1.67 -12.28 7.75
C ASN A 88 1.95 -11.87 6.29
N ASP A 89 1.26 -10.83 5.78
CA ASP A 89 1.44 -10.37 4.42
C ASP A 89 2.83 -9.72 4.21
N ILE A 90 3.32 -8.92 5.16
CA ILE A 90 4.69 -8.38 5.12
C ILE A 90 5.71 -9.53 5.11
N SER A 91 5.54 -10.52 5.99
CA SER A 91 6.45 -11.67 6.07
C SER A 91 6.42 -12.52 4.80
N THR A 92 5.23 -12.76 4.24
CA THR A 92 5.06 -13.53 3.00
C THR A 92 5.62 -12.77 1.81
N ALA A 93 5.33 -11.47 1.69
CA ALA A 93 5.87 -10.63 0.64
C ALA A 93 7.40 -10.62 0.63
N LEU A 94 8.04 -10.51 1.80
CA LEU A 94 9.49 -10.59 1.92
C LEU A 94 10.04 -11.96 1.53
N SER A 95 9.39 -13.05 1.97
CA SER A 95 9.87 -14.41 1.71
C SER A 95 9.76 -14.84 0.26
N THR A 96 8.85 -14.24 -0.50
CA THR A 96 8.59 -14.53 -1.92
C THR A 96 9.19 -13.48 -2.86
N SER A 97 9.69 -12.36 -2.33
CA SER A 97 10.31 -11.32 -3.13
C SER A 97 11.60 -11.84 -3.80
N CYS A 98 11.70 -11.65 -5.10
CA CYS A 98 12.90 -12.02 -5.87
C CYS A 98 14.09 -11.08 -5.59
N THR A 99 13.83 -9.86 -5.11
CA THR A 99 14.86 -8.87 -4.72
C THR A 99 15.27 -9.01 -3.26
N GLY A 100 14.47 -9.72 -2.44
CA GLY A 100 14.61 -9.77 -0.98
C GLY A 100 14.14 -8.51 -0.26
N LYS A 101 13.46 -7.60 -0.98
CA LYS A 101 12.87 -6.37 -0.47
C LYS A 101 11.39 -6.28 -0.81
N ILE A 102 10.71 -5.35 -0.16
CA ILE A 102 9.30 -5.00 -0.42
C ILE A 102 9.13 -3.49 -0.43
N ASP A 103 8.05 -3.05 -1.06
CA ASP A 103 7.48 -1.73 -0.90
C ASP A 103 6.16 -1.81 -0.11
N VAL A 104 5.86 -0.76 0.64
CA VAL A 104 4.64 -0.69 1.43
C VAL A 104 3.92 0.62 1.13
N ILE A 105 2.65 0.51 0.73
CA ILE A 105 1.75 1.66 0.61
C ILE A 105 0.62 1.45 1.60
N ALA A 106 0.39 2.41 2.47
CA ALA A 106 -0.58 2.28 3.53
C ALA A 106 -1.46 3.53 3.65
N HIS A 107 -2.73 3.35 4.03
CA HIS A 107 -3.70 4.43 4.15
C HIS A 107 -4.19 4.59 5.59
N SER A 108 -4.37 5.84 6.03
CA SER A 108 -5.02 6.17 7.30
C SER A 108 -4.37 5.45 8.50
N MET A 109 -5.15 4.77 9.34
CA MET A 109 -4.65 3.94 10.46
C MET A 109 -3.75 2.79 9.99
N GLY A 110 -3.91 2.31 8.76
CA GLY A 110 -3.02 1.30 8.18
C GLY A 110 -1.56 1.75 8.08
N VAL A 111 -1.30 3.07 8.00
CA VAL A 111 0.06 3.63 7.97
C VAL A 111 0.82 3.29 9.25
N THR A 112 0.21 3.56 10.40
CA THR A 112 0.82 3.29 11.71
C THR A 112 0.83 1.80 12.04
N LEU A 113 -0.17 1.05 11.58
CA LEU A 113 -0.23 -0.41 11.75
C LEU A 113 0.87 -1.11 10.93
N ALA A 114 1.06 -0.75 9.67
CA ALA A 114 2.11 -1.29 8.82
C ALA A 114 3.50 -0.95 9.38
N ALA A 115 3.72 0.32 9.75
CA ALA A 115 4.97 0.76 10.37
C ALA A 115 5.30 -0.03 11.63
N GLN A 116 4.31 -0.25 12.49
CA GLN A 116 4.47 -1.08 13.70
C GLN A 116 4.92 -2.51 13.36
N GLN A 117 4.28 -3.15 12.37
CA GLN A 117 4.62 -4.54 12.03
C GLN A 117 6.03 -4.64 11.42
N ILE A 118 6.44 -3.69 10.59
CA ILE A 118 7.81 -3.62 10.06
C ILE A 118 8.83 -3.58 11.21
N ILE A 119 8.58 -2.75 12.23
CA ILE A 119 9.47 -2.63 13.39
C ILE A 119 9.44 -3.91 14.25
N LYS A 120 8.27 -4.47 14.54
CA LYS A 120 8.14 -5.72 15.33
C LYS A 120 8.84 -6.89 14.65
N LEU A 121 8.80 -6.95 13.32
CA LEU A 121 9.50 -7.96 12.53
C LEU A 121 11.01 -7.69 12.39
N ASN A 122 11.49 -6.51 12.77
CA ASN A 122 12.86 -6.04 12.55
C ASN A 122 13.25 -6.08 11.05
N LYS A 123 12.38 -5.53 10.18
CA LYS A 123 12.48 -5.62 8.72
C LYS A 123 12.65 -4.27 8.01
N SER A 124 12.89 -3.18 8.74
CA SER A 124 13.01 -1.83 8.17
C SER A 124 14.02 -1.75 7.01
N SER A 125 15.16 -2.43 7.10
CA SER A 125 16.18 -2.44 6.04
C SER A 125 15.77 -3.21 4.77
N GLN A 126 14.73 -4.03 4.88
CA GLN A 126 14.17 -4.80 3.76
C GLN A 126 12.93 -4.14 3.15
N VAL A 127 12.45 -3.03 3.72
CA VAL A 127 11.45 -2.17 3.08
C VAL A 127 12.19 -1.11 2.29
N ASP A 128 12.05 -1.15 0.94
CA ASP A 128 12.73 -0.19 0.08
C ASP A 128 12.02 1.17 0.12
N ALA A 129 10.74 1.22 -0.18
CA ALA A 129 9.93 2.42 -0.03
C ALA A 129 8.70 2.19 0.87
N PHE A 130 8.37 3.20 1.68
CA PHE A 130 7.16 3.27 2.48
C PHE A 130 6.39 4.54 2.13
N VAL A 131 5.18 4.40 1.62
CA VAL A 131 4.30 5.51 1.24
C VAL A 131 3.10 5.55 2.20
N GLY A 132 3.08 6.55 3.07
CA GLY A 132 1.95 6.78 3.98
C GLY A 132 0.95 7.78 3.38
N VAL A 133 -0.26 7.32 3.10
CA VAL A 133 -1.35 8.11 2.53
C VAL A 133 -2.34 8.47 3.62
N ALA A 134 -2.59 9.75 3.84
CA ALA A 134 -3.55 10.26 4.83
C ALA A 134 -3.35 9.65 6.24
N GLY A 135 -2.12 9.32 6.61
CA GLY A 135 -1.82 8.69 7.91
C GLY A 135 -2.07 9.63 9.09
N ALA A 136 -2.20 9.05 10.28
CA ALA A 136 -2.30 9.80 11.53
C ALA A 136 -1.07 9.54 12.41
N TYR A 137 0.11 9.65 11.84
CA TYR A 137 1.37 9.26 12.47
C TYR A 137 1.68 10.04 13.75
N ARG A 138 1.16 11.28 13.85
CA ARG A 138 1.32 12.14 15.03
C ARG A 138 0.07 12.22 15.91
N GLY A 139 -0.95 11.44 15.58
CA GLY A 139 -2.21 11.37 16.30
C GLY A 139 -3.31 12.24 15.73
N LEU A 140 -4.52 12.03 16.22
CA LEU A 140 -5.75 12.71 15.83
C LEU A 140 -6.28 13.55 16.99
N TRP A 141 -6.51 14.84 16.77
CA TRP A 141 -7.17 15.69 17.76
C TRP A 141 -8.62 15.27 18.05
N THR A 142 -9.29 14.60 17.11
CA THR A 142 -10.61 14.00 17.35
C THR A 142 -10.57 12.86 18.37
N CYS A 143 -9.42 12.22 18.56
CA CYS A 143 -9.17 11.27 19.65
C CYS A 143 -8.83 11.96 20.98
N GLY A 144 -8.45 13.23 20.96
CA GLY A 144 -7.94 13.95 22.13
C GLY A 144 -6.48 13.63 22.43
N VAL A 145 -6.03 14.07 23.60
CA VAL A 145 -4.65 13.88 24.09
C VAL A 145 -4.63 12.79 25.15
N TYR A 146 -3.74 11.80 25.02
CA TYR A 146 -3.58 10.77 26.05
C TYR A 146 -3.00 11.40 27.34
N PRO A 147 -3.46 11.02 28.57
CA PRO A 147 -4.48 9.99 28.87
C PRO A 147 -5.92 10.50 28.93
N TRP A 148 -6.21 11.75 28.57
CA TRP A 148 -7.57 12.35 28.57
C TRP A 148 -8.27 12.19 27.22
N ASN A 149 -8.03 11.09 26.57
CA ASN A 149 -8.55 10.77 25.24
C ASN A 149 -10.00 10.26 25.27
N VAL A 150 -10.60 10.18 24.08
CA VAL A 150 -11.88 9.50 23.89
C VAL A 150 -11.74 8.01 24.24
N TRP A 151 -12.70 7.47 24.98
CA TRP A 151 -12.69 6.10 25.49
C TRP A 151 -13.09 5.08 24.42
N THR A 152 -12.22 4.87 23.44
CA THR A 152 -12.35 3.84 22.40
C THR A 152 -10.99 3.15 22.22
N ALA A 153 -10.98 1.94 21.65
CA ALA A 153 -9.72 1.24 21.35
C ALA A 153 -8.87 2.03 20.35
N THR A 154 -9.50 2.63 19.33
CA THR A 154 -8.82 3.47 18.31
C THR A 154 -8.16 4.72 18.88
N CYS A 155 -8.64 5.24 20.01
CA CYS A 155 -8.13 6.44 20.65
C CYS A 155 -7.38 6.16 21.97
N GLY A 156 -7.12 4.92 22.32
CA GLY A 156 -6.49 4.54 23.60
C GLY A 156 -4.97 4.51 23.56
N TYR A 157 -4.42 3.77 24.51
CA TYR A 157 -2.98 3.56 24.67
C TYR A 157 -2.30 3.07 23.39
N TYR A 158 -2.93 2.11 22.70
CA TYR A 158 -2.49 1.55 21.41
C TYR A 158 -3.22 2.19 20.22
N GLY A 159 -3.68 3.42 20.39
CA GLY A 159 -4.50 4.11 19.40
C GLY A 159 -3.88 5.40 18.88
N LEU A 160 -4.72 6.20 18.25
CA LEU A 160 -4.35 7.40 17.51
C LEU A 160 -4.54 8.71 18.30
N SER A 161 -4.65 8.65 19.63
CA SER A 161 -4.65 9.89 20.44
C SER A 161 -3.30 10.59 20.32
N VAL A 162 -3.32 11.91 20.33
CA VAL A 162 -2.09 12.72 20.41
C VAL A 162 -1.31 12.30 21.65
N SER A 163 -0.02 12.05 21.51
CA SER A 163 0.88 11.56 22.58
C SER A 163 0.41 10.25 23.22
N SER A 164 -0.21 9.35 22.43
CA SER A 164 -0.42 7.99 22.92
C SER A 164 0.93 7.29 23.06
N PRO A 165 1.12 6.42 24.09
CA PRO A 165 2.39 5.71 24.27
C PRO A 165 2.81 4.88 23.05
N PHE A 166 1.83 4.42 22.26
CA PHE A 166 2.08 3.74 21.00
C PHE A 166 2.70 4.67 19.93
N LEU A 167 2.14 5.86 19.70
CA LEU A 167 2.66 6.81 18.73
C LEU A 167 4.01 7.39 19.18
N ASP A 168 4.17 7.67 20.47
CA ASP A 168 5.47 8.10 21.04
C ASP A 168 6.54 7.02 20.85
N TRP A 169 6.18 5.74 21.01
CA TRP A 169 7.10 4.63 20.72
C TRP A 169 7.47 4.54 19.23
N LEU A 170 6.54 4.88 18.34
CA LEU A 170 6.74 4.78 16.89
C LEU A 170 7.54 5.97 16.31
N ASP A 171 7.49 7.15 16.94
CA ASP A 171 7.97 8.43 16.38
C ASP A 171 9.48 8.44 16.07
N ASP A 172 10.31 7.71 16.81
CA ASP A 172 11.76 7.65 16.63
C ASP A 172 12.25 6.50 15.72
N LYS A 173 11.34 5.71 15.17
CA LYS A 173 11.69 4.49 14.43
C LYS A 173 11.94 4.79 12.94
N VAL A 174 12.97 4.14 12.40
CA VAL A 174 13.21 4.06 10.96
C VAL A 174 12.44 2.84 10.43
N ILE A 175 11.51 3.05 9.51
CA ILE A 175 10.60 2.03 9.02
C ILE A 175 10.92 1.53 7.61
N ALA A 176 11.70 2.28 6.83
CA ALA A 176 12.08 1.94 5.45
C ALA A 176 13.35 2.69 5.04
N ASN A 177 13.91 2.33 3.87
CA ASN A 177 15.04 3.05 3.28
C ASN A 177 14.60 4.41 2.69
N ARG A 178 13.42 4.44 2.06
CA ARG A 178 12.77 5.65 1.52
C ARG A 178 11.39 5.79 2.17
N ILE A 179 11.05 6.97 2.63
CA ILE A 179 9.78 7.24 3.33
C ILE A 179 9.11 8.45 2.70
N TYR A 180 7.84 8.33 2.39
CA TYR A 180 7.03 9.37 1.76
C TYR A 180 5.68 9.54 2.44
N SER A 181 5.20 10.77 2.51
CA SER A 181 3.86 11.09 3.01
C SER A 181 3.02 11.78 1.95
N ILE A 182 1.79 11.30 1.74
CA ILE A 182 0.76 11.95 0.93
C ILE A 182 -0.32 12.47 1.88
N LYS A 183 -0.65 13.76 1.80
CA LYS A 183 -1.52 14.45 2.75
C LYS A 183 -2.40 15.51 2.12
N SER A 184 -3.38 15.98 2.86
CA SER A 184 -4.25 17.08 2.48
C SER A 184 -4.60 17.96 3.68
N TRP A 185 -4.78 19.25 3.44
CA TRP A 185 -5.38 20.17 4.40
C TRP A 185 -6.91 20.11 4.42
N ASP A 186 -7.51 19.43 3.41
CA ASP A 186 -8.95 19.21 3.26
C ASP A 186 -9.39 17.82 3.76
N ASP A 187 -8.48 17.07 4.40
CA ASP A 187 -8.74 15.75 4.97
C ASP A 187 -9.67 15.85 6.18
N GLN A 188 -10.93 15.46 6.02
CA GLN A 188 -11.96 15.57 7.05
C GLN A 188 -11.78 14.61 8.24
N ILE A 189 -10.89 13.64 8.16
CA ILE A 189 -10.57 12.71 9.26
C ILE A 189 -9.37 13.24 10.06
N VAL A 190 -8.24 13.48 9.38
CA VAL A 190 -7.00 13.95 10.02
C VAL A 190 -7.20 15.38 10.55
N CYS A 191 -7.93 16.22 9.83
CA CYS A 191 -8.27 17.59 10.20
C CYS A 191 -9.66 17.72 10.86
N GLY A 192 -10.29 16.61 11.25
CA GLY A 192 -11.69 16.59 11.71
C GLY A 192 -12.01 17.45 12.92
N SER A 193 -11.02 17.86 13.71
CA SER A 193 -11.16 18.85 14.79
C SER A 193 -10.99 20.29 14.32
N GLY A 194 -10.75 20.52 13.02
CA GLY A 194 -10.32 21.82 12.46
C GLY A 194 -8.81 22.06 12.57
N VAL A 195 -8.06 21.10 13.11
CA VAL A 195 -6.59 21.19 13.26
C VAL A 195 -5.95 19.95 12.67
N CYS A 196 -5.10 20.14 11.65
CA CYS A 196 -4.38 19.05 10.98
C CYS A 196 -2.99 18.80 11.56
N THR A 197 -2.50 19.63 12.49
CA THR A 197 -1.12 19.60 12.97
C THR A 197 -1.00 19.19 14.43
N VAL A 198 0.04 18.45 14.75
CA VAL A 198 0.47 18.17 16.11
C VAL A 198 1.91 18.70 16.25
N GLY A 199 2.17 19.52 17.25
CA GLY A 199 3.47 20.16 17.41
C GLY A 199 3.90 21.05 16.23
N GLY A 200 2.93 21.62 15.48
CA GLY A 200 3.19 22.45 14.29
C GLY A 200 3.49 21.65 13.01
N VAL A 201 3.48 20.30 13.06
CA VAL A 201 3.71 19.42 11.91
C VAL A 201 2.41 18.72 11.54
N HIS A 202 2.09 18.64 10.22
CA HIS A 202 0.88 17.93 9.76
C HIS A 202 0.88 16.49 10.27
N SER A 203 -0.26 16.02 10.80
CA SER A 203 -0.35 14.71 11.46
C SER A 203 -0.01 13.52 10.54
N SER A 204 -0.23 13.66 9.24
CA SER A 204 0.10 12.60 8.27
C SER A 204 1.58 12.53 7.92
N ARG A 205 2.41 13.48 8.36
CA ARG A 205 3.85 13.45 8.06
C ARG A 205 4.56 12.42 8.94
N ILE A 206 5.29 11.54 8.28
CA ILE A 206 6.09 10.49 8.94
C ILE A 206 7.47 11.09 9.31
N PRO A 207 8.01 10.79 10.50
CA PRO A 207 9.36 11.19 10.85
C PRO A 207 10.42 10.67 9.85
N ASN A 208 11.42 11.48 9.58
CA ASN A 208 12.51 11.15 8.67
C ASN A 208 12.09 10.87 7.22
N GLU A 209 10.93 11.35 6.79
CA GLU A 209 10.47 11.21 5.41
C GLU A 209 11.41 11.91 4.41
N ASN A 210 11.62 11.30 3.25
CA ASN A 210 12.38 11.88 2.15
C ASN A 210 11.64 13.03 1.49
N ALA A 211 10.31 12.90 1.37
CA ALA A 211 9.45 13.96 0.85
C ALA A 211 8.00 13.82 1.34
N SER A 212 7.24 14.92 1.27
CA SER A 212 5.79 14.89 1.47
C SER A 212 5.07 15.63 0.36
N TYR A 213 3.95 15.06 -0.08
CA TYR A 213 3.10 15.56 -1.16
C TYR A 213 1.77 16.03 -0.61
N THR A 214 1.27 17.16 -1.12
CA THR A 214 0.02 17.76 -0.65
C THR A 214 -0.95 17.88 -1.81
N TYR A 215 -2.18 17.39 -1.60
CA TYR A 215 -3.28 17.43 -2.56
C TYR A 215 -4.49 18.13 -1.94
N ALA A 216 -5.34 18.73 -2.76
CA ALA A 216 -6.63 19.26 -2.35
C ALA A 216 -7.71 18.17 -2.55
N LEU A 217 -7.62 17.11 -1.73
CA LEU A 217 -8.48 15.93 -1.76
C LEU A 217 -8.96 15.61 -0.35
N ASP A 218 -10.10 14.96 -0.23
CA ASP A 218 -10.58 14.43 1.03
C ASP A 218 -9.79 13.17 1.45
N HIS A 219 -10.07 12.63 2.62
CA HIS A 219 -9.37 11.49 3.20
C HIS A 219 -9.35 10.25 2.29
N PHE A 220 -10.46 9.95 1.64
CA PHE A 220 -10.60 8.78 0.78
C PHE A 220 -10.11 9.06 -0.64
N GLY A 221 -10.32 10.28 -1.14
CA GLY A 221 -9.76 10.74 -2.41
C GLY A 221 -8.22 10.71 -2.41
N LEU A 222 -7.58 10.95 -1.27
CA LEU A 222 -6.12 10.76 -1.16
C LEU A 222 -5.71 9.32 -1.47
N GLN A 223 -6.48 8.32 -1.07
CA GLN A 223 -6.19 6.93 -1.38
C GLN A 223 -6.41 6.58 -2.85
N THR A 224 -7.55 7.01 -3.41
CA THR A 224 -7.98 6.60 -4.75
C THR A 224 -7.37 7.41 -5.88
N ASP A 225 -7.29 8.75 -5.70
CA ASP A 225 -6.97 9.67 -6.79
C ASP A 225 -5.47 10.02 -6.86
N THR A 226 -4.67 9.55 -5.87
CA THR A 226 -3.20 9.67 -5.91
C THR A 226 -2.50 8.36 -6.30
N ALA A 227 -3.21 7.38 -6.83
CA ALA A 227 -2.66 6.06 -7.16
C ALA A 227 -1.42 6.13 -8.06
N SER A 228 -1.40 7.03 -9.06
CA SER A 228 -0.22 7.23 -9.91
C SER A 228 1.00 7.70 -9.10
N GLN A 229 0.81 8.70 -8.23
CA GLN A 229 1.90 9.16 -7.37
C GLN A 229 2.38 8.07 -6.40
N GLN A 230 1.47 7.24 -5.89
CA GLN A 230 1.84 6.15 -4.98
C GLN A 230 2.75 5.14 -5.67
N VAL A 231 2.43 4.78 -6.92
CA VAL A 231 3.22 3.85 -7.74
C VAL A 231 4.55 4.48 -8.12
N ASP A 232 4.57 5.74 -8.59
CA ASP A 232 5.81 6.46 -8.95
C ASP A 232 6.81 6.54 -7.78
N LEU A 233 6.34 6.52 -6.52
CA LEU A 233 7.18 6.64 -5.34
C LEU A 233 7.86 5.33 -4.93
N ILE A 234 7.38 4.21 -5.41
CA ILE A 234 7.98 2.89 -5.14
C ILE A 234 8.85 2.38 -6.30
N GLU A 235 8.75 2.98 -7.48
CA GLU A 235 9.61 2.72 -8.65
C GLU A 235 10.90 3.55 -8.57
#